data_86e8c87f47e81ef601ee59d183215c65
#
_entry.id   86e8c87f47e81ef601ee59d183215c65
#
_cell.length_a   1.000
_cell.length_b   1.000
_cell.length_c   1.000
_cell.angle_alpha   90.00
_cell.angle_beta   90.00
_cell.angle_gamma   90.00
#
_symmetry.space_group_name_H-M   'P 1'
#
loop_
_entity.id
_entity.type
_entity.pdbx_description
1 polymer ?
#
loop_
_entity_poly.entity_id
_entity_poly.type
_entity_poly.pdbx_seq_one_letter_code
_entity_poly.pdbx_strand_id
1 'polypeptide(L)'
;VTKQQKKDVRKGLRRYGRAMEAAEGTPDELTQAWGRAIGQALDYYAEADPVCAGILVRRYMTGEKEWDVVEALHIGRTTYYRKELEALSTVGLFAAREGLV
;
A
#
# COMPACT_ATOMS: atom_id res chain seq x y z
N VAL A 1 -7.40 5.40 -11.82
CA VAL A 1 -7.97 4.74 -10.63
C VAL A 1 -9.05 5.62 -10.04
N THR A 2 -10.25 5.08 -9.87
CA THR A 2 -11.39 5.81 -9.33
C THR A 2 -11.30 5.99 -7.82
N LYS A 3 -12.16 6.84 -7.25
CA LYS A 3 -12.27 6.99 -5.78
C LYS A 3 -12.59 5.65 -5.11
N GLN A 4 -13.50 4.87 -5.71
CA GLN A 4 -13.88 3.58 -5.16
C GLN A 4 -12.73 2.59 -5.20
N GLN A 5 -11.97 2.57 -6.29
CA GLN A 5 -10.79 1.72 -6.43
C GLN A 5 -9.73 2.08 -5.41
N LYS A 6 -9.50 3.37 -5.15
CA LYS A 6 -8.56 3.82 -4.10
C LYS A 6 -9.00 3.32 -2.72
N LYS A 7 -10.30 3.39 -2.44
CA LYS A 7 -10.88 2.88 -1.20
C LYS A 7 -10.61 1.40 -1.04
N ASP A 8 -10.85 0.65 -2.11
CA ASP A 8 -10.63 -0.80 -2.13
C ASP A 8 -9.16 -1.15 -1.96
N VAL A 9 -8.27 -0.37 -2.58
CA VAL A 9 -6.82 -0.54 -2.42
C VAL A 9 -6.40 -0.29 -0.97
N ARG A 10 -6.92 0.76 -0.33
CA ARG A 10 -6.62 1.02 1.09
C ARG A 10 -7.05 -0.14 1.97
N LYS A 11 -8.24 -0.68 1.73
CA LYS A 11 -8.74 -1.86 2.47
C LYS A 11 -7.84 -3.07 2.26
N GLY A 12 -7.42 -3.31 1.01
CA GLY A 12 -6.54 -4.42 0.67
C GLY A 12 -5.17 -4.32 1.35
N LEU A 13 -4.60 -3.12 1.36
CA LEU A 13 -3.33 -2.85 2.05
C LEU A 13 -3.44 -3.13 3.55
N ARG A 14 -4.50 -2.63 4.19
CA ARG A 14 -4.72 -2.85 5.62
C ARG A 14 -4.98 -4.31 5.95
N ARG A 15 -5.76 -4.99 5.12
CA ARG A 15 -6.03 -6.42 5.26
C ARG A 15 -4.74 -7.22 5.23
N TYR A 16 -3.91 -6.96 4.23
CA TYR A 16 -2.63 -7.63 4.08
C TYR A 16 -1.70 -7.34 5.25
N GLY A 17 -1.61 -6.08 5.67
CA GLY A 17 -0.79 -5.68 6.81
C GLY A 17 -1.18 -6.38 8.10
N ARG A 18 -2.49 -6.48 8.37
CA ARG A 18 -3.00 -7.20 9.54
C ARG A 18 -2.67 -8.69 9.48
N ALA A 19 -2.80 -9.30 8.31
CA ALA A 19 -2.50 -10.71 8.12
C ALA A 19 -1.01 -11.00 8.37
N MET A 20 -0.12 -10.12 7.90
CA MET A 20 1.32 -10.26 8.11
C MET A 20 1.70 -10.08 9.57
N GLU A 21 1.07 -9.15 10.28
CA GLU A 21 1.31 -8.91 11.69
C GLU A 21 0.83 -10.08 12.55
N ALA A 22 -0.34 -10.62 12.24
CA ALA A 22 -0.91 -11.75 12.98
C ALA A 22 -0.06 -13.03 12.86
N ALA A 23 0.57 -13.25 11.70
CA ALA A 23 1.47 -14.38 11.43
C ALA A 23 0.90 -15.74 11.81
N GLU A 24 -0.44 -15.92 11.74
CA GLU A 24 -1.12 -17.15 12.09
C GLU A 24 -1.60 -17.89 10.84
N GLY A 25 -1.00 -19.05 10.57
CA GLY A 25 -1.41 -19.92 9.48
C GLY A 25 -1.16 -19.30 8.10
N THR A 26 -1.75 -19.92 7.09
CA THR A 26 -1.67 -19.45 5.71
C THR A 26 -2.79 -18.45 5.44
N PRO A 27 -2.49 -17.25 4.90
CA PRO A 27 -3.54 -16.31 4.52
C PRO A 27 -4.50 -16.90 3.49
N ASP A 28 -5.74 -16.43 3.48
CA ASP A 28 -6.71 -16.85 2.46
C ASP A 28 -6.30 -16.37 1.06
N GLU A 29 -6.99 -16.89 0.03
CA GLU A 29 -6.67 -16.56 -1.36
C GLU A 29 -6.77 -15.07 -1.66
N LEU A 30 -7.76 -14.40 -1.08
CA LEU A 30 -7.94 -12.96 -1.27
C LEU A 30 -6.76 -12.17 -0.70
N THR A 31 -6.32 -12.51 0.49
CA THR A 31 -5.16 -11.87 1.13
C THR A 31 -3.88 -12.18 0.36
N GLN A 32 -3.73 -13.40 -0.15
CA GLN A 32 -2.57 -13.76 -0.98
C GLN A 32 -2.54 -12.95 -2.27
N ALA A 33 -3.69 -12.76 -2.93
CA ALA A 33 -3.77 -11.95 -4.14
C ALA A 33 -3.40 -10.49 -3.87
N TRP A 34 -3.87 -9.93 -2.77
CA TRP A 34 -3.44 -8.59 -2.36
C TRP A 34 -1.94 -8.54 -2.08
N GLY A 35 -1.39 -9.58 -1.46
CA GLY A 35 0.05 -9.68 -1.21
C GLY A 35 0.86 -9.66 -2.49
N ARG A 36 0.40 -10.34 -3.56
CA ARG A 36 1.08 -10.30 -4.87
C ARG A 36 1.06 -8.90 -5.47
N ALA A 37 -0.10 -8.25 -5.46
CA ALA A 37 -0.23 -6.88 -6.00
C ALA A 37 0.64 -5.89 -5.23
N ILE A 38 0.59 -5.94 -3.91
CA ILE A 38 1.37 -5.06 -3.03
C ILE A 38 2.86 -5.31 -3.21
N GLY A 39 3.27 -6.59 -3.25
CA GLY A 39 4.67 -6.97 -3.45
C GLY A 39 5.23 -6.42 -4.76
N GLN A 40 4.47 -6.50 -5.84
CA GLN A 40 4.88 -5.94 -7.13
C GLN A 40 5.05 -4.42 -7.07
N ALA A 41 4.13 -3.72 -6.39
CA ALA A 41 4.24 -2.27 -6.22
C ALA A 41 5.46 -1.90 -5.38
N LEU A 42 5.72 -2.63 -4.29
CA LEU A 42 6.88 -2.37 -3.43
C LEU A 42 8.19 -2.64 -4.17
N ASP A 43 8.26 -3.72 -4.96
CA ASP A 43 9.43 -4.01 -5.77
C ASP A 43 9.72 -2.89 -6.78
N TYR A 44 8.66 -2.41 -7.43
CA TYR A 44 8.79 -1.28 -8.35
C TYR A 44 9.32 -0.04 -7.64
N TYR A 45 8.73 0.33 -6.51
CA TYR A 45 9.09 1.55 -5.79
C TYR A 45 10.42 1.44 -5.02
N ALA A 46 10.90 0.24 -4.73
CA ALA A 46 12.19 0.07 -4.08
C ALA A 46 13.31 0.80 -4.85
N GLU A 47 13.22 0.79 -6.17
CA GLU A 47 14.17 1.48 -7.02
C GLU A 47 13.65 2.82 -7.54
N ALA A 48 12.39 2.86 -7.97
CA ALA A 48 11.82 4.04 -8.62
C ALA A 48 11.55 5.19 -7.65
N ASP A 49 11.02 4.91 -6.46
CA ASP A 49 10.69 5.94 -5.46
C ASP A 49 10.53 5.32 -4.08
N PRO A 50 11.62 5.21 -3.31
CA PRO A 50 11.55 4.61 -1.96
C PRO A 50 10.60 5.32 -1.00
N VAL A 51 10.30 6.60 -1.22
CA VAL A 51 9.33 7.32 -0.39
C VAL A 51 7.93 6.76 -0.58
N CYS A 52 7.54 6.43 -1.82
CA CYS A 52 6.26 5.78 -2.09
C CYS A 52 6.17 4.42 -1.40
N ALA A 53 7.24 3.63 -1.46
CA ALA A 53 7.31 2.36 -0.73
C ALA A 53 7.14 2.58 0.77
N GLY A 54 7.81 3.57 1.32
CA GLY A 54 7.70 3.93 2.74
C GLY A 54 6.29 4.31 3.16
N ILE A 55 5.59 5.07 2.33
CA ILE A 55 4.20 5.45 2.59
C ILE A 55 3.30 4.21 2.64
N LEU A 56 3.41 3.32 1.66
CA LEU A 56 2.61 2.10 1.62
C LEU A 56 2.81 1.24 2.87
N VAL A 57 4.06 1.03 3.24
CA VAL A 57 4.38 0.20 4.41
C VAL A 57 3.95 0.88 5.71
N ARG A 58 4.38 2.11 5.94
CA ARG A 58 4.15 2.79 7.22
C ARG A 58 2.69 3.14 7.44
N ARG A 59 2.04 3.75 6.44
CA ARG A 59 0.68 4.25 6.59
C ARG A 59 -0.36 3.13 6.63
N TYR A 60 -0.20 2.12 5.79
CA TYR A 60 -1.24 1.12 5.57
C TYR A 60 -0.90 -0.24 6.15
N MET A 61 0.32 -0.70 6.02
CA MET A 61 0.69 -2.03 6.49
C MET A 61 0.99 -2.05 7.99
N THR A 62 1.69 -1.04 8.49
CA THR A 62 1.96 -0.95 9.94
C THR A 62 0.99 -0.04 10.68
N GLY A 63 0.16 0.69 9.97
CA GLY A 63 -0.91 1.49 10.58
C GLY A 63 -0.48 2.76 11.28
N GLU A 64 0.67 3.32 10.92
CA GLU A 64 1.12 4.59 11.48
C GLU A 64 0.20 5.74 11.06
N LYS A 65 0.08 6.74 11.90
CA LYS A 65 -0.70 7.93 11.59
C LYS A 65 0.02 8.74 10.51
N GLU A 66 -0.78 9.42 9.68
CA GLU A 66 -0.25 10.26 8.60
C GLU A 66 0.86 11.20 9.05
N TRP A 67 0.66 11.90 10.18
CA TRP A 67 1.65 12.82 10.74
C TRP A 67 2.99 12.13 11.01
N ASP A 68 2.94 10.93 11.60
CA ASP A 68 4.14 10.17 11.93
C ASP A 68 4.88 9.72 10.67
N VAL A 69 4.12 9.37 9.62
CA VAL A 69 4.72 8.97 8.33
C VAL A 69 5.43 10.17 7.67
N VAL A 70 4.77 11.31 7.65
CA VAL A 70 5.33 12.55 7.08
C VAL A 70 6.65 12.87 7.79
N GLU A 71 6.66 12.80 9.10
CA GLU A 71 7.84 13.09 9.92
C GLU A 71 8.95 12.07 9.70
N ALA A 72 8.61 10.79 9.71
CA ALA A 72 9.58 9.70 9.53
C ALA A 72 10.26 9.74 8.16
N LEU A 73 9.54 10.13 7.12
CA LEU A 73 10.06 10.18 5.76
C LEU A 73 10.69 11.52 5.41
N HIS A 74 10.67 12.48 6.32
CA HIS A 74 11.24 13.83 6.14
C HIS A 74 10.73 14.52 4.87
N ILE A 75 9.42 14.48 4.65
CA ILE A 75 8.77 15.10 3.48
C ILE A 75 7.71 16.10 3.92
N GLY A 76 7.36 17.02 3.02
CA GLY A 76 6.25 17.95 3.28
C GLY A 76 4.91 17.27 3.07
N ARG A 77 3.84 17.86 3.62
CA ARG A 77 2.48 17.30 3.50
C ARG A 77 1.99 17.26 2.05
N THR A 78 2.28 18.30 1.27
CA THR A 78 1.91 18.34 -0.14
C THR A 78 2.58 17.20 -0.92
N THR A 79 3.87 16.97 -0.66
CA THR A 79 4.62 15.87 -1.27
C THR A 79 4.03 14.52 -0.82
N TYR A 80 3.68 14.39 0.46
CA TYR A 80 3.07 13.19 0.99
C TYR A 80 1.77 12.84 0.23
N TYR A 81 0.85 13.79 0.11
CA TYR A 81 -0.44 13.53 -0.54
C TYR A 81 -0.28 13.16 -2.02
N ARG A 82 0.63 13.83 -2.72
CA ARG A 82 0.91 13.53 -4.13
C ARG A 82 1.46 12.11 -4.28
N LYS A 83 2.43 11.75 -3.45
CA LYS A 83 3.05 10.42 -3.51
C LYS A 83 2.12 9.32 -3.01
N GLU A 84 1.27 9.61 -2.03
CA GLU A 84 0.27 8.66 -1.57
C GLU A 84 -0.70 8.30 -2.69
N LEU A 85 -1.22 9.30 -3.42
CA LEU A 85 -2.13 9.06 -4.54
C LEU A 85 -1.45 8.25 -5.64
N GLU A 86 -0.20 8.57 -5.96
CA GLU A 86 0.59 7.82 -6.93
C GLU A 86 0.76 6.36 -6.49
N ALA A 87 1.14 6.15 -5.24
CA ALA A 87 1.37 4.82 -4.70
C ALA A 87 0.10 3.97 -4.70
N LEU A 88 -1.03 4.56 -4.29
CA LEU A 88 -2.32 3.86 -4.31
C LEU A 88 -2.74 3.50 -5.73
N SER A 89 -2.49 4.38 -6.69
CA SER A 89 -2.81 4.12 -8.10
C SER A 89 -1.96 2.96 -8.65
N THR A 90 -0.70 2.90 -8.29
CA THR A 90 0.19 1.82 -8.73
C THR A 90 -0.25 0.47 -8.15
N VAL A 91 -0.56 0.42 -6.85
CA VAL A 91 -1.12 -0.79 -6.24
C VAL A 91 -2.42 -1.17 -6.95
N GLY A 92 -3.26 -0.19 -7.27
CA GLY A 92 -4.52 -0.41 -8.00
C GLY A 92 -4.32 -1.06 -9.35
N LEU A 93 -3.28 -0.67 -10.10
CA LEU A 93 -2.97 -1.29 -11.39
C LEU A 93 -2.59 -2.77 -11.24
N PHE A 94 -1.77 -3.09 -10.27
CA PHE A 94 -1.40 -4.48 -10.01
C PHE A 94 -2.58 -5.28 -9.45
N ALA A 95 -3.38 -4.66 -8.59
CA ALA A 95 -4.60 -5.28 -8.06
C ALA A 95 -5.62 -5.59 -9.17
N ALA A 96 -5.74 -4.70 -10.15
CA ALA A 96 -6.62 -4.93 -11.30
C ALA A 96 -6.17 -6.17 -12.11
N ARG A 97 -4.88 -6.39 -12.25
CA ARG A 97 -4.33 -7.58 -12.92
C ARG A 97 -4.66 -8.86 -12.15
N GLU A 98 -4.82 -8.76 -10.84
CA GLU A 98 -5.23 -9.88 -9.98
C GLU A 98 -6.74 -10.04 -9.91
N GLY A 99 -7.50 -9.17 -10.57
CA GLY A 99 -8.96 -9.18 -10.53
C GLY A 99 -9.57 -8.65 -9.25
N LEU A 100 -8.83 -7.86 -8.47
CA LEU A 100 -9.25 -7.37 -7.16
C LEU A 100 -10.00 -6.04 -7.20
N VAL A 101 -9.81 -5.28 -8.25
CA VAL A 101 -10.47 -3.98 -8.44
C VAL A 101 -10.87 -3.77 -9.90
#